data_e611fa7ddd2dcbda048a5547935b6ac7
#
_entry.id   e611fa7ddd2dcbda048a5547935b6ac7
#
_cell.length_a   1.000
_cell.length_b   1.000
_cell.length_c   1.000
_cell.angle_alpha   90.00
_cell.angle_beta   90.00
_cell.angle_gamma   90.00
#
_symmetry.space_group_name_H-M   'P 1'
#
loop_
_entity.id
_entity.type
_entity.pdbx_description
1 polymer ?
#
loop_
_entity_poly.entity_id
_entity_poly.type
_entity_poly.pdbx_seq_one_letter_code
_entity_poly.pdbx_strand_id
1 'polypeptide(L)'
;MASYPTPLSHPSTAMETPKGIELTPAPTLVVDSITDKEKYIAREPEVTALADAKALRKYALLAVFCLGQFLDTMNNSAMFPAIPAVSHEIGLTESDSVWLFAAYQATFASFLLISGRISDVYSPKPVFILGTAFFGLISLGAGFINDMIPLLVLRALQGIGASLTIPSSLNLIIQLFPDPDEQSRAIGLFGAMGAIGNVLGTIVGAILVEYTSWRWIFWLIAIIAVPISIISTILIPKTARNEENKKSTFDFVGVFLLTAAVILFVYALTTGSVEGWRAAGVLAPLFVSVALAVAFFLWEARIDEDSAALPPKLWFYKNFAVLFAVALMPYFWWVQIYLTFSAYWQDHLHWSSIIAGVKFLPLGIIAGPIMVNAGRIARIGQPKWMILGGLTAAFIATILLPFSDRPHDRYWPLDFPAFIIGTAGTSVVFVLTNINIFRTTPSRYAGTVGAVFNAALQLGSAVGTSATTSIQASVDVRNIGKEGSTGFEGRSAALWFLLAWIGLEIIGVAVFFQRSAKSPLDEEAAEGKEGPKIVVH
;
A
#
# COMPACT_ATOMS: atom_id res chain seq x y z
N MET A 1 6.62 -81.02 -0.03
CA MET A 1 7.92 -81.65 -0.33
C MET A 1 8.96 -80.55 -0.26
N ALA A 2 9.70 -80.70 0.73
CA ALA A 2 11.13 -80.78 1.00
C ALA A 2 11.80 -79.40 0.87
N SER A 3 12.69 -78.97 1.71
CA SER A 3 13.23 -79.35 3.03
C SER A 3 14.30 -78.29 3.36
N TYR A 4 14.33 -77.83 4.57
CA TYR A 4 15.43 -77.07 5.17
C TYR A 4 16.69 -77.93 5.28
N PRO A 5 17.84 -77.34 5.36
CA PRO A 5 18.78 -77.74 6.40
C PRO A 5 19.33 -76.58 7.25
N THR A 6 19.57 -76.96 8.47
CA THR A 6 20.08 -76.31 9.67
C THR A 6 21.63 -76.21 9.73
N PRO A 7 22.24 -75.67 10.80
CA PRO A 7 23.41 -74.79 10.75
C PRO A 7 24.70 -75.53 11.15
N LEU A 8 25.84 -74.91 10.82
CA LEU A 8 27.15 -75.38 11.31
C LEU A 8 27.80 -74.41 12.30
N SER A 9 28.31 -75.03 13.29
CA SER A 9 28.93 -74.61 14.54
C SER A 9 30.26 -73.85 14.41
N HIS A 10 30.54 -73.07 15.48
CA HIS A 10 31.76 -72.34 15.85
C HIS A 10 33.07 -73.11 15.74
N PRO A 11 34.20 -72.34 15.73
CA PRO A 11 34.98 -72.32 16.98
C PRO A 11 35.48 -70.93 17.40
N SER A 12 35.58 -70.84 18.70
CA SER A 12 36.17 -69.77 19.55
C SER A 12 37.66 -69.60 19.29
N THR A 13 38.08 -68.35 19.15
CA THR A 13 39.48 -67.99 19.44
C THR A 13 39.49 -66.72 20.33
N ALA A 14 39.94 -66.94 21.52
CA ALA A 14 40.27 -65.87 22.49
C ALA A 14 41.41 -65.00 21.94
N MET A 15 41.27 -63.70 21.97
CA MET A 15 42.39 -62.78 21.83
C MET A 15 42.32 -61.65 22.86
N GLU A 16 43.43 -61.45 23.43
CA GLU A 16 43.82 -60.65 24.58
C GLU A 16 43.36 -59.22 24.58
N THR A 17 42.98 -58.69 25.75
CA THR A 17 42.80 -57.31 26.09
C THR A 17 44.12 -56.51 26.09
N PRO A 18 44.24 -55.39 25.40
CA PRO A 18 45.28 -54.41 25.69
C PRO A 18 44.84 -53.48 26.82
N LYS A 19 45.80 -53.22 27.70
CA LYS A 19 45.73 -52.37 28.88
C LYS A 19 45.39 -50.90 28.54
N GLY A 20 44.53 -50.30 29.34
CA GLY A 20 44.65 -48.97 29.92
C GLY A 20 44.75 -47.78 28.95
N ILE A 21 43.58 -47.16 28.63
CA ILE A 21 43.50 -45.75 28.32
C ILE A 21 42.63 -45.14 29.41
N GLU A 22 43.24 -44.37 30.32
CA GLU A 22 42.54 -43.49 31.25
C GLU A 22 41.73 -42.47 30.44
N LEU A 23 40.40 -42.60 30.44
CA LEU A 23 39.47 -41.57 29.97
C LEU A 23 39.46 -40.46 31.03
N THR A 24 40.12 -39.36 30.74
CA THR A 24 39.89 -38.09 31.43
C THR A 24 38.40 -37.74 31.27
N PRO A 25 37.69 -37.42 32.38
CA PRO A 25 36.29 -37.01 32.28
C PRO A 25 36.20 -35.71 31.47
N ALA A 26 35.34 -35.73 30.47
CA ALA A 26 34.98 -34.54 29.70
C ALA A 26 34.49 -33.43 30.67
N PRO A 27 34.86 -32.17 30.46
CA PRO A 27 34.38 -31.10 31.32
C PRO A 27 32.86 -31.05 31.20
N THR A 28 32.20 -31.28 32.32
CA THR A 28 30.76 -31.04 32.47
C THR A 28 30.54 -29.56 32.23
N LEU A 29 30.05 -29.20 31.05
CA LEU A 29 29.45 -27.89 30.81
C LEU A 29 28.24 -27.81 31.72
N VAL A 30 28.40 -27.31 32.91
CA VAL A 30 27.33 -26.75 33.71
C VAL A 30 26.91 -25.49 32.97
N VAL A 31 25.99 -25.64 32.07
CA VAL A 31 25.27 -24.50 31.48
C VAL A 31 24.48 -23.92 32.66
N ASP A 32 24.94 -22.78 33.14
CA ASP A 32 24.20 -21.94 34.06
C ASP A 32 22.90 -21.49 33.38
N SER A 33 21.90 -22.40 33.38
CA SER A 33 20.58 -22.22 32.76
C SER A 33 19.75 -21.12 33.44
N ILE A 34 20.25 -20.51 34.49
CA ILE A 34 19.59 -19.43 35.22
C ILE A 34 20.04 -18.07 34.67
N THR A 35 21.34 -17.89 34.37
CA THR A 35 21.88 -16.64 33.83
C THR A 35 21.46 -16.36 32.38
N ASP A 36 21.26 -17.37 31.56
CA ASP A 36 20.75 -17.17 30.21
C ASP A 36 19.25 -16.92 30.18
N LYS A 37 18.46 -17.51 31.09
CA LYS A 37 17.05 -17.14 31.25
C LYS A 37 16.86 -15.72 31.81
N GLU A 38 17.69 -15.30 32.76
CA GLU A 38 17.68 -13.91 33.23
C GLU A 38 18.17 -12.93 32.16
N LYS A 39 19.12 -13.30 31.30
CA LYS A 39 19.50 -12.50 30.11
C LYS A 39 18.43 -12.46 29.04
N TYR A 40 17.64 -13.54 28.86
CA TYR A 40 16.49 -13.55 27.97
C TYR A 40 15.31 -12.76 28.56
N ILE A 41 15.09 -12.84 29.87
CA ILE A 41 14.05 -12.07 30.58
C ILE A 41 14.44 -10.59 30.68
N ALA A 42 15.76 -10.27 30.77
CA ALA A 42 16.25 -8.89 30.76
C ALA A 42 16.28 -8.26 29.35
N ARG A 43 15.96 -9.01 28.27
CA ARG A 43 15.88 -8.50 26.89
C ARG A 43 14.48 -8.02 26.44
N GLU A 44 13.48 -8.03 27.30
CA GLU A 44 12.13 -7.58 27.02
C GLU A 44 11.71 -6.21 27.62
N PRO A 45 12.53 -5.18 27.88
CA PRO A 45 11.98 -3.96 28.46
C PRO A 45 11.43 -2.96 27.43
N GLU A 46 11.57 -3.17 26.13
CA GLU A 46 11.28 -2.11 25.14
C GLU A 46 9.98 -2.30 24.34
N VAL A 47 9.53 -3.52 24.14
CA VAL A 47 8.22 -3.81 23.50
C VAL A 47 7.07 -3.62 24.50
N THR A 48 7.37 -3.71 25.79
CA THR A 48 6.40 -3.70 26.89
C THR A 48 5.78 -2.33 27.17
N ALA A 49 6.48 -1.21 26.96
CA ALA A 49 5.96 0.11 27.35
C ALA A 49 4.70 0.55 26.56
N LEU A 50 4.59 0.18 25.29
CA LEU A 50 3.38 0.41 24.49
C LEU A 50 2.32 -0.67 24.73
N ALA A 51 2.74 -1.93 24.88
CA ALA A 51 1.84 -3.05 25.15
C ALA A 51 1.17 -2.97 26.53
N ASP A 52 1.88 -2.44 27.53
CA ASP A 52 1.38 -2.23 28.91
C ASP A 52 0.49 -0.99 29.06
N ALA A 53 0.24 -0.24 27.98
CA ALA A 53 -0.70 0.87 28.04
C ALA A 53 -2.09 0.38 28.49
N LYS A 54 -2.70 1.10 29.46
CA LYS A 54 -4.09 0.81 29.88
C LYS A 54 -4.97 0.68 28.64
N ALA A 55 -5.89 -0.28 28.62
CA ALA A 55 -6.72 -0.60 27.46
C ALA A 55 -7.35 0.63 26.77
N LEU A 56 -7.84 1.59 27.56
CA LEU A 56 -8.38 2.84 27.03
C LEU A 56 -7.35 3.64 26.21
N ARG A 57 -6.11 3.73 26.68
CA ARG A 57 -5.03 4.44 25.98
C ARG A 57 -4.64 3.70 24.69
N LYS A 58 -4.62 2.38 24.72
CA LYS A 58 -4.34 1.52 23.56
C LYS A 58 -5.32 1.76 22.42
N TYR A 59 -6.63 1.76 22.71
CA TYR A 59 -7.67 2.02 21.71
C TYR A 59 -7.73 3.50 21.30
N ALA A 60 -7.44 4.44 22.20
CA ALA A 60 -7.33 5.86 21.86
C ALA A 60 -6.18 6.12 20.88
N LEU A 61 -5.03 5.46 21.05
CA LEU A 61 -3.91 5.53 20.12
C LEU A 61 -4.29 4.93 18.76
N LEU A 62 -4.95 3.77 18.74
CA LEU A 62 -5.45 3.17 17.50
C LEU A 62 -6.40 4.13 16.77
N ALA A 63 -7.32 4.78 17.48
CA ALA A 63 -8.22 5.76 16.90
C ALA A 63 -7.47 6.96 16.27
N VAL A 64 -6.42 7.44 16.93
CA VAL A 64 -5.55 8.51 16.42
C VAL A 64 -4.87 8.10 15.12
N PHE A 65 -4.30 6.88 15.06
CA PHE A 65 -3.65 6.37 13.85
C PHE A 65 -4.66 6.15 12.71
N CYS A 66 -5.81 5.57 13.02
CA CYS A 66 -6.94 5.41 12.10
C CYS A 66 -7.43 6.74 11.55
N LEU A 67 -7.49 7.77 12.39
CA LEU A 67 -7.87 9.11 11.96
C LEU A 67 -6.82 9.75 11.05
N GLY A 68 -5.52 9.48 11.26
CA GLY A 68 -4.45 9.87 10.35
C GLY A 68 -4.63 9.27 8.95
N GLN A 69 -4.93 7.97 8.87
CA GLN A 69 -5.24 7.27 7.61
C GLN A 69 -6.50 7.82 6.93
N PHE A 70 -7.54 8.07 7.74
CA PHE A 70 -8.79 8.68 7.26
C PHE A 70 -8.53 10.05 6.62
N LEU A 71 -7.74 10.92 7.28
CA LEU A 71 -7.45 12.27 6.78
C LEU A 71 -6.66 12.26 5.47
N ASP A 72 -5.69 11.36 5.33
CA ASP A 72 -4.92 11.20 4.09
C ASP A 72 -5.84 10.87 2.91
N THR A 73 -6.66 9.84 3.05
CA THR A 73 -7.56 9.41 2.00
C THR A 73 -8.69 10.40 1.76
N MET A 74 -9.21 11.06 2.81
CA MET A 74 -10.20 12.12 2.70
C MET A 74 -9.64 13.34 1.94
N ASN A 75 -8.39 13.75 2.23
CA ASN A 75 -7.76 14.87 1.51
C ASN A 75 -7.64 14.62 0.00
N ASN A 76 -7.38 13.38 -0.37
CA ASN A 76 -7.31 12.99 -1.78
C ASN A 76 -8.69 12.95 -2.45
N SER A 77 -9.62 12.26 -1.83
CA SER A 77 -10.94 12.03 -2.42
C SER A 77 -11.83 13.26 -2.44
N ALA A 78 -11.68 14.17 -1.47
CA ALA A 78 -12.39 15.44 -1.45
C ALA A 78 -12.02 16.37 -2.62
N MET A 79 -10.86 16.15 -3.24
CA MET A 79 -10.44 16.92 -4.42
C MET A 79 -11.24 16.54 -5.68
N PHE A 80 -11.73 15.31 -5.84
CA PHE A 80 -12.45 14.91 -7.05
C PHE A 80 -13.66 15.82 -7.37
N PRO A 81 -14.59 16.07 -6.45
CA PRO A 81 -15.68 17.01 -6.69
C PRO A 81 -15.22 18.49 -6.68
N ALA A 82 -14.03 18.80 -6.15
CA ALA A 82 -13.52 20.15 -6.07
C ALA A 82 -12.74 20.59 -7.32
N ILE A 83 -12.19 19.66 -8.10
CA ILE A 83 -11.39 19.97 -9.29
C ILE A 83 -12.08 20.97 -10.23
N PRO A 84 -13.35 20.79 -10.64
CA PRO A 84 -14.03 21.75 -11.51
C PRO A 84 -14.11 23.15 -10.90
N ALA A 85 -14.46 23.26 -9.62
CA ALA A 85 -14.58 24.54 -8.92
C ALA A 85 -13.23 25.26 -8.80
N VAL A 86 -12.16 24.51 -8.46
CA VAL A 86 -10.78 25.03 -8.42
C VAL A 86 -10.34 25.49 -9.78
N SER A 87 -10.57 24.69 -10.83
CA SER A 87 -10.18 25.01 -12.21
C SER A 87 -10.87 26.26 -12.71
N HIS A 88 -12.15 26.42 -12.44
CA HIS A 88 -12.92 27.61 -12.84
C HIS A 88 -12.43 28.88 -12.11
N GLU A 89 -12.15 28.79 -10.80
CA GLU A 89 -11.77 29.96 -9.99
C GLU A 89 -10.32 30.41 -10.25
N ILE A 90 -9.39 29.47 -10.44
CA ILE A 90 -7.96 29.76 -10.66
C ILE A 90 -7.63 29.88 -12.16
N GLY A 91 -8.57 29.51 -13.06
CA GLY A 91 -8.38 29.56 -14.50
C GLY A 91 -7.49 28.45 -15.04
N LEU A 92 -7.61 27.23 -14.49
CA LEU A 92 -6.86 26.06 -14.94
C LEU A 92 -7.48 25.49 -16.22
N THR A 93 -6.63 25.01 -17.12
CA THR A 93 -7.09 24.15 -18.21
C THR A 93 -7.46 22.75 -17.69
N GLU A 94 -8.22 21.98 -18.45
CA GLU A 94 -8.54 20.59 -18.08
C GLU A 94 -7.27 19.75 -17.87
N SER A 95 -6.25 19.98 -18.69
CA SER A 95 -4.96 19.33 -18.57
C SER A 95 -4.17 19.74 -17.32
N ASP A 96 -4.23 21.01 -16.91
CA ASP A 96 -3.55 21.48 -15.70
C ASP A 96 -4.21 20.95 -14.42
N SER A 97 -5.53 20.73 -14.46
CA SER A 97 -6.30 20.26 -13.32
C SER A 97 -5.85 18.88 -12.81
N VAL A 98 -5.30 18.04 -13.69
CA VAL A 98 -4.74 16.72 -13.33
C VAL A 98 -3.61 16.86 -12.30
N TRP A 99 -2.85 17.96 -12.36
CA TRP A 99 -1.76 18.20 -11.43
C TRP A 99 -2.20 18.46 -9.99
N LEU A 100 -3.44 18.91 -9.77
CA LEU A 100 -3.99 19.05 -8.41
C LEU A 100 -3.98 17.71 -7.64
N PHE A 101 -4.16 16.62 -8.35
CA PHE A 101 -4.09 15.26 -7.80
C PHE A 101 -2.68 14.68 -7.94
N ALA A 102 -2.07 14.77 -9.13
CA ALA A 102 -0.80 14.13 -9.45
C ALA A 102 0.37 14.64 -8.62
N ALA A 103 0.44 15.94 -8.29
CA ALA A 103 1.52 16.51 -7.47
C ALA A 103 1.59 15.88 -6.07
N TYR A 104 0.44 15.69 -5.43
CA TYR A 104 0.35 15.00 -4.15
C TYR A 104 0.76 13.53 -4.27
N GLN A 105 0.22 12.81 -5.24
CA GLN A 105 0.47 11.38 -5.42
C GLN A 105 1.93 11.08 -5.75
N ALA A 106 2.57 11.91 -6.58
CA ALA A 106 3.97 11.76 -6.96
C ALA A 106 4.90 11.82 -5.75
N THR A 107 4.73 12.84 -4.91
CA THR A 107 5.56 13.00 -3.71
C THR A 107 5.20 11.98 -2.64
N PHE A 108 3.92 11.68 -2.45
CA PHE A 108 3.47 10.64 -1.53
C PHE A 108 4.11 9.28 -1.87
N ALA A 109 4.00 8.83 -3.13
CA ALA A 109 4.58 7.56 -3.57
C ALA A 109 6.10 7.52 -3.42
N SER A 110 6.78 8.61 -3.78
CA SER A 110 8.24 8.69 -3.79
C SER A 110 8.84 8.69 -2.38
N PHE A 111 8.20 9.41 -1.46
CA PHE A 111 8.69 9.52 -0.08
C PHE A 111 8.21 8.38 0.83
N LEU A 112 7.27 7.55 0.38
CA LEU A 112 6.71 6.48 1.20
C LEU A 112 7.76 5.44 1.63
N LEU A 113 8.64 5.04 0.71
CA LEU A 113 9.73 4.09 0.99
C LEU A 113 10.76 4.68 1.96
N ILE A 114 11.09 5.97 1.78
CA ILE A 114 11.99 6.71 2.67
C ILE A 114 11.41 6.76 4.08
N SER A 115 10.14 7.13 4.20
CA SER A 115 9.48 7.34 5.49
C SER A 115 9.36 6.04 6.28
N GLY A 116 9.12 4.91 5.61
CA GLY A 116 9.17 3.59 6.22
C GLY A 116 10.53 3.32 6.86
N ARG A 117 11.62 3.53 6.10
CA ARG A 117 12.99 3.34 6.60
C ARG A 117 13.36 4.33 7.70
N ILE A 118 12.96 5.60 7.59
CA ILE A 118 13.16 6.60 8.66
C ILE A 118 12.44 6.16 9.94
N SER A 119 11.21 5.66 9.82
CA SER A 119 10.43 5.15 10.94
C SER A 119 11.09 3.95 11.63
N ASP A 120 11.75 3.07 10.85
CA ASP A 120 12.45 1.89 11.38
C ASP A 120 13.77 2.26 12.06
N VAL A 121 14.52 3.22 11.52
CA VAL A 121 15.85 3.61 12.03
C VAL A 121 15.76 4.59 13.21
N TYR A 122 14.87 5.58 13.14
CA TYR A 122 14.84 6.70 14.10
C TYR A 122 13.79 6.57 15.20
N SER A 123 12.77 5.83 15.09
CA SER A 123 11.59 5.68 15.94
C SER A 123 10.33 6.21 15.24
N PRO A 124 9.24 5.45 15.26
CA PRO A 124 8.01 5.84 14.55
C PRO A 124 7.29 7.03 15.20
N LYS A 125 7.43 7.26 16.51
CA LYS A 125 6.75 8.34 17.22
C LYS A 125 7.06 9.73 16.66
N PRO A 126 8.31 10.22 16.61
CA PRO A 126 8.60 11.56 16.07
C PRO A 126 8.25 11.66 14.59
N VAL A 127 8.39 10.58 13.80
CA VAL A 127 8.05 10.57 12.38
C VAL A 127 6.56 10.79 12.18
N PHE A 128 5.71 10.09 12.94
CA PHE A 128 4.26 10.28 12.91
C PHE A 128 3.85 11.69 13.30
N ILE A 129 4.39 12.21 14.43
CA ILE A 129 4.05 13.54 14.93
C ILE A 129 4.45 14.63 13.94
N LEU A 130 5.69 14.59 13.44
CA LEU A 130 6.20 15.57 12.47
C LEU A 130 5.47 15.46 11.13
N GLY A 131 5.21 14.24 10.65
CA GLY A 131 4.46 14.01 9.41
C GLY A 131 3.05 14.60 9.49
N THR A 132 2.32 14.29 10.55
CA THR A 132 0.95 14.79 10.75
C THR A 132 0.91 16.31 10.97
N ALA A 133 1.86 16.86 11.73
CA ALA A 133 1.98 18.31 11.92
C ALA A 133 2.26 19.03 10.60
N PHE A 134 3.24 18.54 9.85
CA PHE A 134 3.62 19.09 8.55
C PHE A 134 2.44 19.03 7.57
N PHE A 135 1.78 17.88 7.47
CA PHE A 135 0.58 17.71 6.64
C PHE A 135 -0.51 18.72 6.99
N GLY A 136 -0.81 18.90 8.29
CA GLY A 136 -1.82 19.85 8.76
C GLY A 136 -1.44 21.32 8.51
N LEU A 137 -0.18 21.72 8.76
CA LEU A 137 0.29 23.09 8.57
C LEU A 137 0.34 23.48 7.08
N ILE A 138 0.80 22.56 6.23
CA ILE A 138 0.78 22.77 4.77
C ILE A 138 -0.64 22.86 4.25
N SER A 139 -1.56 22.02 4.78
CA SER A 139 -2.99 22.11 4.46
C SER A 139 -3.56 23.46 4.84
N LEU A 140 -3.22 23.99 6.02
CA LEU A 140 -3.67 25.32 6.43
C LEU A 140 -3.25 26.38 5.41
N GLY A 141 -1.97 26.36 4.98
CA GLY A 141 -1.43 27.28 3.97
C GLY A 141 -2.13 27.15 2.61
N ALA A 142 -2.43 25.91 2.16
CA ALA A 142 -3.04 25.64 0.86
C ALA A 142 -4.43 26.31 0.71
N GLY A 143 -5.19 26.42 1.81
CA GLY A 143 -6.50 27.09 1.80
C GLY A 143 -6.47 28.61 1.53
N PHE A 144 -5.30 29.24 1.59
CA PHE A 144 -5.17 30.69 1.33
C PHE A 144 -4.61 31.02 -0.07
N ILE A 145 -4.29 30.00 -0.87
CA ILE A 145 -3.66 30.19 -2.18
C ILE A 145 -4.71 30.46 -3.26
N ASN A 146 -4.37 31.39 -4.16
CA ASN A 146 -5.20 31.79 -5.30
C ASN A 146 -4.51 31.51 -6.66
N ASP A 147 -3.27 31.04 -6.65
CA ASP A 147 -2.48 30.78 -7.85
C ASP A 147 -2.17 29.30 -8.00
N MET A 148 -2.10 28.82 -9.24
CA MET A 148 -1.84 27.43 -9.57
C MET A 148 -0.51 26.90 -9.00
N ILE A 149 0.61 27.57 -9.33
CA ILE A 149 1.94 27.04 -9.00
C ILE A 149 2.15 26.89 -7.50
N PRO A 150 1.87 27.90 -6.64
CA PRO A 150 1.96 27.72 -5.19
C PRO A 150 1.04 26.63 -4.66
N LEU A 151 -0.19 26.48 -5.20
CA LEU A 151 -1.10 25.43 -4.78
C LEU A 151 -0.54 24.04 -5.09
N LEU A 152 0.02 23.83 -6.28
CA LEU A 152 0.65 22.56 -6.67
C LEU A 152 1.87 22.23 -5.80
N VAL A 153 2.69 23.24 -5.46
CA VAL A 153 3.83 23.08 -4.54
C VAL A 153 3.33 22.64 -3.16
N LEU A 154 2.28 23.28 -2.63
CA LEU A 154 1.73 22.89 -1.33
C LEU A 154 1.09 21.51 -1.39
N ARG A 155 0.44 21.13 -2.50
CA ARG A 155 -0.06 19.75 -2.72
C ARG A 155 1.10 18.74 -2.69
N ALA A 156 2.22 19.04 -3.34
CA ALA A 156 3.41 18.19 -3.29
C ALA A 156 3.98 18.07 -1.85
N LEU A 157 4.03 19.17 -1.11
CA LEU A 157 4.47 19.16 0.29
C LEU A 157 3.50 18.39 1.20
N GLN A 158 2.18 18.47 0.98
CA GLN A 158 1.20 17.64 1.66
C GLN A 158 1.47 16.14 1.46
N GLY A 159 1.81 15.73 0.23
CA GLY A 159 2.17 14.33 -0.08
C GLY A 159 3.38 13.84 0.74
N ILE A 160 4.39 14.69 0.95
CA ILE A 160 5.53 14.37 1.83
C ILE A 160 5.06 14.17 3.28
N GLY A 161 4.21 15.05 3.81
CA GLY A 161 3.68 14.93 5.17
C GLY A 161 2.89 13.63 5.37
N ALA A 162 2.01 13.31 4.44
CA ALA A 162 1.21 12.10 4.45
C ALA A 162 2.07 10.82 4.35
N SER A 163 3.11 10.82 3.50
CA SER A 163 4.03 9.69 3.36
C SER A 163 4.78 9.36 4.66
N LEU A 164 5.05 10.34 5.51
CA LEU A 164 5.64 10.15 6.84
C LEU A 164 4.62 9.55 7.83
N THR A 165 3.35 9.88 7.68
CA THR A 165 2.28 9.51 8.62
C THR A 165 1.90 8.03 8.51
N ILE A 166 1.75 7.50 7.29
CA ILE A 166 1.17 6.16 7.06
C ILE A 166 2.08 5.02 7.54
N PRO A 167 3.36 4.90 7.12
CA PRO A 167 4.23 3.82 7.58
C PRO A 167 4.54 3.89 9.08
N SER A 168 4.67 5.11 9.61
CA SER A 168 4.91 5.29 11.04
C SER A 168 3.71 4.89 11.89
N SER A 169 2.47 5.12 11.41
CA SER A 169 1.25 4.63 12.04
C SER A 169 1.21 3.11 12.09
N LEU A 170 1.50 2.44 10.97
CA LEU A 170 1.52 0.98 10.90
C LEU A 170 2.57 0.39 11.84
N ASN A 171 3.77 0.96 11.88
CA ASN A 171 4.82 0.53 12.80
C ASN A 171 4.39 0.71 14.27
N LEU A 172 3.75 1.83 14.62
CA LEU A 172 3.20 2.05 15.97
C LEU A 172 2.06 1.08 16.29
N ILE A 173 1.20 0.72 15.33
CA ILE A 173 0.14 -0.28 15.52
C ILE A 173 0.74 -1.66 15.80
N ILE A 174 1.77 -2.07 15.05
CA ILE A 174 2.46 -3.35 15.26
C ILE A 174 3.06 -3.43 16.66
N GLN A 175 3.70 -2.35 17.12
CA GLN A 175 4.25 -2.27 18.47
C GLN A 175 3.18 -2.24 19.59
N LEU A 176 2.03 -1.62 19.30
CA LEU A 176 0.92 -1.48 20.25
C LEU A 176 0.13 -2.78 20.44
N PHE A 177 0.09 -3.63 19.40
CA PHE A 177 -0.66 -4.88 19.36
C PHE A 177 0.27 -6.07 19.05
N PRO A 178 1.00 -6.60 20.06
CA PRO A 178 1.91 -7.72 19.84
C PRO A 178 1.20 -9.06 19.58
N ASP A 179 -0.04 -9.22 20.01
CA ASP A 179 -0.83 -10.41 19.71
C ASP A 179 -1.23 -10.43 18.23
N PRO A 180 -0.94 -11.51 17.47
CA PRO A 180 -1.19 -11.57 16.03
C PRO A 180 -2.65 -11.38 15.61
N ASP A 181 -3.60 -11.83 16.43
CA ASP A 181 -5.02 -11.71 16.13
C ASP A 181 -5.51 -10.26 16.39
N GLU A 182 -5.08 -9.64 17.49
CA GLU A 182 -5.36 -8.23 17.78
C GLU A 182 -4.68 -7.32 16.75
N GLN A 183 -3.44 -7.60 16.39
CA GLN A 183 -2.68 -6.86 15.38
C GLN A 183 -3.39 -6.90 14.02
N SER A 184 -3.82 -8.08 13.57
CA SER A 184 -4.55 -8.23 12.30
C SER A 184 -5.86 -7.44 12.30
N ARG A 185 -6.57 -7.39 13.43
CA ARG A 185 -7.79 -6.58 13.58
C ARG A 185 -7.48 -5.08 13.55
N ALA A 186 -6.42 -4.64 14.22
CA ALA A 186 -6.03 -3.23 14.27
C ALA A 186 -5.58 -2.73 12.88
N ILE A 187 -4.78 -3.51 12.15
CA ILE A 187 -4.38 -3.22 10.77
C ILE A 187 -5.59 -3.22 9.83
N GLY A 188 -6.50 -4.18 10.00
CA GLY A 188 -7.77 -4.23 9.24
C GLY A 188 -8.62 -2.99 9.47
N LEU A 189 -8.75 -2.52 10.73
CA LEU A 189 -9.48 -1.30 11.07
C LEU A 189 -8.80 -0.05 10.46
N PHE A 190 -7.47 0.02 10.52
CA PHE A 190 -6.68 1.08 9.89
C PHE A 190 -6.95 1.16 8.38
N GLY A 191 -6.91 0.02 7.67
CA GLY A 191 -7.26 -0.05 6.24
C GLY A 191 -8.71 0.33 5.95
N ALA A 192 -9.66 -0.10 6.80
CA ALA A 192 -11.07 0.27 6.68
C ALA A 192 -11.30 1.78 6.81
N MET A 193 -10.56 2.46 7.69
CA MET A 193 -10.63 3.92 7.83
C MET A 193 -10.14 4.63 6.58
N GLY A 194 -9.20 4.05 5.84
CA GLY A 194 -8.82 4.53 4.52
C GLY A 194 -9.98 4.47 3.51
N ALA A 195 -10.69 3.34 3.45
CA ALA A 195 -11.85 3.20 2.56
C ALA A 195 -13.00 4.16 2.95
N ILE A 196 -13.28 4.28 4.25
CA ILE A 196 -14.29 5.21 4.77
C ILE A 196 -13.89 6.66 4.46
N GLY A 197 -12.61 7.01 4.66
CA GLY A 197 -12.06 8.32 4.37
C GLY A 197 -12.20 8.70 2.89
N ASN A 198 -12.01 7.74 2.00
CA ASN A 198 -12.19 7.96 0.56
C ASN A 198 -13.64 8.36 0.22
N VAL A 199 -14.62 7.62 0.72
CA VAL A 199 -16.04 7.89 0.42
C VAL A 199 -16.54 9.14 1.13
N LEU A 200 -16.29 9.25 2.43
CA LEU A 200 -16.70 10.43 3.17
C LEU A 200 -15.99 11.68 2.67
N GLY A 201 -14.72 11.55 2.23
CA GLY A 201 -13.99 12.66 1.63
C GLY A 201 -14.67 13.19 0.37
N THR A 202 -15.08 12.31 -0.54
CA THR A 202 -15.81 12.72 -1.74
C THR A 202 -17.12 13.45 -1.38
N ILE A 203 -17.87 12.95 -0.38
CA ILE A 203 -19.14 13.58 0.04
C ILE A 203 -18.88 14.90 0.75
N VAL A 204 -17.98 14.92 1.72
CA VAL A 204 -17.62 16.13 2.48
C VAL A 204 -17.05 17.19 1.53
N GLY A 205 -16.18 16.79 0.61
CA GLY A 205 -15.65 17.65 -0.45
C GLY A 205 -16.76 18.28 -1.27
N ALA A 206 -17.71 17.46 -1.74
CA ALA A 206 -18.86 17.93 -2.51
C ALA A 206 -19.74 18.93 -1.72
N ILE A 207 -20.01 18.64 -0.45
CA ILE A 207 -20.79 19.54 0.43
C ILE A 207 -20.05 20.87 0.65
N LEU A 208 -18.74 20.82 0.91
CA LEU A 208 -17.95 22.02 1.13
C LEU A 208 -17.86 22.88 -0.13
N VAL A 209 -17.69 22.28 -1.30
CA VAL A 209 -17.68 22.99 -2.59
C VAL A 209 -19.02 23.66 -2.87
N GLU A 210 -20.13 22.95 -2.64
CA GLU A 210 -21.48 23.44 -2.97
C GLU A 210 -21.93 24.58 -2.06
N TYR A 211 -21.68 24.47 -0.72
CA TYR A 211 -22.25 25.41 0.26
C TYR A 211 -21.26 26.47 0.77
N THR A 212 -19.94 26.26 0.54
CA THR A 212 -18.92 27.17 1.06
C THR A 212 -17.86 27.49 0.02
N SER A 213 -16.74 26.79 0.03
CA SER A 213 -15.64 26.91 -0.94
C SER A 213 -14.77 25.66 -0.87
N TRP A 214 -14.12 25.30 -1.98
CA TRP A 214 -13.13 24.25 -2.04
C TRP A 214 -11.96 24.43 -1.03
N ARG A 215 -11.66 25.67 -0.61
CA ARG A 215 -10.64 26.00 0.38
C ARG A 215 -10.90 25.35 1.73
N TRP A 216 -12.17 25.17 2.10
CA TRP A 216 -12.55 24.52 3.34
C TRP A 216 -12.12 23.06 3.43
N ILE A 217 -11.86 22.39 2.31
CA ILE A 217 -11.27 21.04 2.30
C ILE A 217 -9.93 21.08 3.03
N PHE A 218 -9.06 22.03 2.67
CA PHE A 218 -7.73 22.18 3.25
C PHE A 218 -7.78 22.63 4.71
N TRP A 219 -8.65 23.58 5.01
CA TRP A 219 -8.81 24.04 6.40
C TRP A 219 -9.38 22.96 7.30
N LEU A 220 -10.32 22.15 6.86
CA LEU A 220 -10.87 21.02 7.63
C LEU A 220 -9.77 20.00 7.95
N ILE A 221 -8.91 19.65 6.98
CA ILE A 221 -7.76 18.80 7.21
C ILE A 221 -6.84 19.40 8.28
N ALA A 222 -6.54 20.69 8.20
CA ALA A 222 -5.67 21.37 9.16
C ALA A 222 -6.28 21.37 10.59
N ILE A 223 -7.58 21.68 10.71
CA ILE A 223 -8.33 21.71 11.98
C ILE A 223 -8.27 20.34 12.68
N ILE A 224 -8.18 19.25 11.94
CA ILE A 224 -8.14 17.90 12.53
C ILE A 224 -6.69 17.41 12.69
N ALA A 225 -5.83 17.58 11.69
CA ALA A 225 -4.46 17.06 11.70
C ALA A 225 -3.55 17.73 12.74
N VAL A 226 -3.66 19.06 12.92
CA VAL A 226 -2.84 19.77 13.90
C VAL A 226 -3.14 19.33 15.33
N PRO A 227 -4.40 19.28 15.81
CA PRO A 227 -4.72 18.72 17.12
C PRO A 227 -4.29 17.24 17.27
N ILE A 228 -4.43 16.40 16.24
CA ILE A 228 -3.96 15.01 16.27
C ILE A 228 -2.46 14.97 16.55
N SER A 229 -1.66 15.79 15.87
CA SER A 229 -0.23 15.87 16.10
C SER A 229 0.09 16.26 17.55
N ILE A 230 -0.58 17.27 18.09
CA ILE A 230 -0.39 17.73 19.48
C ILE A 230 -0.79 16.62 20.47
N ILE A 231 -1.95 16.02 20.30
CA ILE A 231 -2.44 14.92 21.16
C ILE A 231 -1.48 13.74 21.11
N SER A 232 -0.93 13.41 19.95
CA SER A 232 0.01 12.32 19.74
C SER A 232 1.31 12.51 20.53
N THR A 233 1.77 13.76 20.74
CA THR A 233 2.96 14.03 21.58
C THR A 233 2.77 13.54 23.02
N ILE A 234 1.54 13.65 23.53
CA ILE A 234 1.16 13.30 24.91
C ILE A 234 0.78 11.83 25.01
N LEU A 235 -0.04 11.35 24.06
CA LEU A 235 -0.57 9.98 24.12
C LEU A 235 0.47 8.92 23.80
N ILE A 236 1.34 9.12 22.81
CA ILE A 236 2.35 8.10 22.43
C ILE A 236 3.46 8.11 23.50
N PRO A 237 3.71 6.99 24.19
CA PRO A 237 4.80 6.90 25.19
C PRO A 237 6.15 7.18 24.53
N LYS A 238 7.13 7.56 25.34
CA LYS A 238 8.52 7.60 24.87
C LYS A 238 8.96 6.16 24.63
N THR A 239 9.13 5.79 23.37
CA THR A 239 9.69 4.50 22.99
C THR A 239 11.20 4.61 23.14
N ALA A 240 11.82 3.69 23.85
CA ALA A 240 13.27 3.63 23.88
C ALA A 240 13.78 3.27 22.47
N ARG A 241 14.89 3.86 22.09
CA ARG A 241 15.52 3.61 20.79
C ARG A 241 16.11 2.21 20.81
N ASN A 242 15.70 1.34 19.89
CA ASN A 242 16.29 0.01 19.76
C ASN A 242 17.81 0.12 19.57
N GLU A 243 18.57 -0.31 20.54
CA GLU A 243 20.04 -0.29 20.48
C GLU A 243 20.60 -1.19 19.36
N GLU A 244 19.85 -2.22 18.97
CA GLU A 244 20.21 -3.11 17.85
C GLU A 244 20.13 -2.39 16.49
N ASN A 245 19.24 -1.42 16.32
CA ASN A 245 19.15 -0.61 15.11
C ASN A 245 20.24 0.46 15.00
N LYS A 246 21.07 0.67 16.02
CA LYS A 246 22.23 1.58 15.96
C LYS A 246 23.27 1.18 14.91
N LYS A 247 23.30 -0.07 14.46
CA LYS A 247 24.24 -0.57 13.44
C LYS A 247 23.70 -0.49 12.00
N SER A 248 22.40 -0.25 11.82
CA SER A 248 21.82 -0.10 10.49
C SER A 248 22.17 1.30 9.96
N THR A 249 23.03 1.37 8.98
CA THR A 249 23.33 2.59 8.26
C THR A 249 22.17 2.92 7.33
N PHE A 250 21.76 4.19 7.30
CA PHE A 250 20.71 4.65 6.40
C PHE A 250 21.29 4.80 4.99
N ASP A 251 20.73 4.12 4.02
CA ASP A 251 21.12 4.22 2.61
C ASP A 251 20.60 5.51 1.97
N PHE A 252 21.29 6.63 2.18
CA PHE A 252 20.92 7.90 1.58
C PHE A 252 21.00 7.87 0.05
N VAL A 253 21.93 7.11 -0.53
CA VAL A 253 22.15 7.08 -1.99
C VAL A 253 21.04 6.31 -2.68
N GLY A 254 20.74 5.09 -2.22
CA GLY A 254 19.65 4.29 -2.80
C GLY A 254 18.30 4.98 -2.65
N VAL A 255 18.03 5.52 -1.47
CA VAL A 255 16.82 6.31 -1.19
C VAL A 255 16.70 7.51 -2.14
N PHE A 256 17.76 8.30 -2.33
CA PHE A 256 17.76 9.44 -3.25
C PHE A 256 17.53 9.00 -4.70
N LEU A 257 18.23 7.97 -5.16
CA LEU A 257 18.09 7.44 -6.51
C LEU A 257 16.65 6.98 -6.80
N LEU A 258 16.07 6.21 -5.88
CA LEU A 258 14.71 5.70 -6.06
C LEU A 258 13.66 6.83 -6.02
N THR A 259 13.81 7.75 -5.06
CA THR A 259 12.89 8.90 -4.95
C THR A 259 12.93 9.78 -6.20
N ALA A 260 14.13 10.14 -6.66
CA ALA A 260 14.30 10.93 -7.88
C ALA A 260 13.77 10.18 -9.10
N ALA A 261 14.02 8.86 -9.20
CA ALA A 261 13.47 8.03 -10.28
C ALA A 261 11.94 8.07 -10.30
N VAL A 262 11.28 7.86 -9.15
CA VAL A 262 9.81 7.83 -9.07
C VAL A 262 9.21 9.22 -9.36
N ILE A 263 9.78 10.29 -8.80
CA ILE A 263 9.30 11.67 -9.08
C ILE A 263 9.38 11.98 -10.56
N LEU A 264 10.56 11.76 -11.19
CA LEU A 264 10.76 12.04 -12.61
C LEU A 264 9.88 11.14 -13.49
N PHE A 265 9.66 9.90 -13.09
CA PHE A 265 8.78 8.99 -13.80
C PHE A 265 7.33 9.47 -13.78
N VAL A 266 6.78 9.77 -12.61
CA VAL A 266 5.40 10.27 -12.47
C VAL A 266 5.27 11.63 -13.17
N TYR A 267 6.26 12.51 -13.03
CA TYR A 267 6.31 13.80 -13.76
C TYR A 267 6.22 13.57 -15.28
N ALA A 268 7.08 12.71 -15.83
CA ALA A 268 7.11 12.43 -17.26
C ALA A 268 5.77 11.85 -17.76
N LEU A 269 5.16 10.93 -16.98
CA LEU A 269 3.87 10.37 -17.34
C LEU A 269 2.75 11.43 -17.33
N THR A 270 2.68 12.24 -16.29
CA THR A 270 1.66 13.28 -16.16
C THR A 270 1.82 14.36 -17.22
N THR A 271 3.06 14.87 -17.43
CA THR A 271 3.35 15.86 -18.47
C THR A 271 3.11 15.28 -19.86
N GLY A 272 3.45 14.00 -20.08
CA GLY A 272 3.24 13.33 -21.37
C GLY A 272 1.76 13.23 -21.77
N SER A 273 0.86 13.11 -20.78
CA SER A 273 -0.58 13.11 -21.04
C SER A 273 -1.11 14.52 -21.45
N VAL A 274 -0.41 15.59 -21.05
CA VAL A 274 -0.80 16.99 -21.27
C VAL A 274 -0.11 17.61 -22.49
N GLU A 275 1.23 17.55 -22.53
CA GLU A 275 2.04 18.20 -23.59
C GLU A 275 2.32 17.29 -24.78
N GLY A 276 2.03 15.99 -24.65
CA GLY A 276 2.28 14.97 -25.66
C GLY A 276 3.64 14.29 -25.51
N TRP A 277 3.63 12.99 -25.83
CA TRP A 277 4.75 12.05 -25.58
C TRP A 277 6.05 12.31 -26.34
N ARG A 278 6.05 13.26 -27.32
CA ARG A 278 7.23 13.62 -28.11
C ARG A 278 7.96 14.85 -27.59
N ALA A 279 7.41 15.53 -26.60
CA ALA A 279 8.05 16.72 -26.02
C ALA A 279 9.35 16.36 -25.31
N ALA A 280 10.37 17.18 -25.48
CA ALA A 280 11.66 17.00 -24.79
C ALA A 280 11.50 17.04 -23.25
N GLY A 281 10.56 17.89 -22.76
CA GLY A 281 10.19 17.97 -21.35
C GLY A 281 9.59 16.68 -20.77
N VAL A 282 9.15 15.74 -21.62
CA VAL A 282 8.62 14.42 -21.24
C VAL A 282 9.70 13.35 -21.39
N LEU A 283 10.34 13.30 -22.57
CA LEU A 283 11.30 12.25 -22.88
C LEU A 283 12.55 12.32 -21.99
N ALA A 284 13.09 13.52 -21.74
CA ALA A 284 14.28 13.65 -20.91
C ALA A 284 14.05 13.17 -19.45
N PRO A 285 13.01 13.61 -18.71
CA PRO A 285 12.72 13.07 -17.39
C PRO A 285 12.42 11.56 -17.41
N LEU A 286 11.75 11.05 -18.45
CA LEU A 286 11.46 9.62 -18.58
C LEU A 286 12.74 8.79 -18.69
N PHE A 287 13.66 9.15 -19.61
CA PHE A 287 14.92 8.42 -19.74
C PHE A 287 15.81 8.57 -18.50
N VAL A 288 15.85 9.74 -17.88
CA VAL A 288 16.59 9.97 -16.63
C VAL A 288 15.99 9.12 -15.51
N SER A 289 14.66 9.01 -15.40
CA SER A 289 14.02 8.18 -14.39
C SER A 289 14.38 6.70 -14.54
N VAL A 290 14.38 6.18 -15.77
CA VAL A 290 14.80 4.80 -16.06
C VAL A 290 16.28 4.60 -15.71
N ALA A 291 17.15 5.52 -16.09
CA ALA A 291 18.58 5.45 -15.76
C ALA A 291 18.81 5.47 -14.24
N LEU A 292 18.09 6.31 -13.49
CA LEU A 292 18.15 6.35 -12.03
C LEU A 292 17.60 5.08 -11.38
N ALA A 293 16.53 4.50 -11.92
CA ALA A 293 16.00 3.23 -11.44
C ALA A 293 17.02 2.08 -11.65
N VAL A 294 17.66 2.02 -12.81
CA VAL A 294 18.74 1.06 -13.06
C VAL A 294 19.92 1.31 -12.12
N ALA A 295 20.35 2.56 -11.95
CA ALA A 295 21.41 2.90 -11.01
C ALA A 295 21.05 2.52 -9.57
N PHE A 296 19.80 2.68 -9.16
CA PHE A 296 19.29 2.23 -7.86
C PHE A 296 19.47 0.72 -7.68
N PHE A 297 18.99 -0.11 -8.61
CA PHE A 297 19.13 -1.56 -8.47
C PHE A 297 20.59 -2.03 -8.51
N LEU A 298 21.45 -1.35 -9.29
CA LEU A 298 22.89 -1.63 -9.30
C LEU A 298 23.56 -1.23 -7.99
N TRP A 299 23.12 -0.15 -7.36
CA TRP A 299 23.58 0.30 -6.06
C TRP A 299 23.16 -0.67 -4.96
N GLU A 300 21.87 -1.01 -4.89
CA GLU A 300 21.30 -1.95 -3.92
C GLU A 300 21.96 -3.35 -4.01
N ALA A 301 22.37 -3.77 -5.21
CA ALA A 301 23.08 -5.04 -5.40
C ALA A 301 24.51 -5.05 -4.84
N ARG A 302 25.07 -3.88 -4.48
CA ARG A 302 26.44 -3.72 -3.94
C ARG A 302 26.48 -3.48 -2.43
N ILE A 303 25.35 -3.15 -1.83
CA ILE A 303 25.26 -2.87 -0.40
C ILE A 303 24.86 -4.13 0.37
N ASP A 304 25.27 -4.21 1.63
CA ASP A 304 24.86 -5.28 2.54
C ASP A 304 23.33 -5.27 2.72
N GLU A 305 22.72 -6.45 2.74
CA GLU A 305 21.27 -6.63 2.84
C GLU A 305 20.63 -5.89 4.02
N ASP A 306 21.32 -5.79 5.16
CA ASP A 306 20.79 -5.14 6.36
C ASP A 306 20.76 -3.61 6.23
N SER A 307 21.53 -3.04 5.29
CA SER A 307 21.60 -1.61 5.01
C SER A 307 20.75 -1.20 3.82
N ALA A 308 20.44 -2.13 2.91
CA ALA A 308 19.71 -1.90 1.67
C ALA A 308 18.30 -1.37 1.91
N ALA A 309 17.88 -0.34 1.16
CA ALA A 309 16.54 0.21 1.26
C ALA A 309 15.49 -0.76 0.68
N LEU A 310 15.83 -1.43 -0.41
CA LEU A 310 15.00 -2.45 -1.07
C LEU A 310 15.87 -3.62 -1.54
N PRO A 311 16.16 -4.60 -0.67
CA PRO A 311 17.02 -5.72 -1.02
C PRO A 311 16.57 -6.43 -2.31
N PRO A 312 17.45 -6.59 -3.34
CA PRO A 312 17.08 -7.24 -4.59
C PRO A 312 16.55 -8.66 -4.43
N LYS A 313 16.94 -9.36 -3.35
CA LYS A 313 16.43 -10.70 -3.04
C LYS A 313 14.91 -10.74 -2.82
N LEU A 314 14.25 -9.63 -2.44
CA LEU A 314 12.80 -9.58 -2.28
C LEU A 314 12.06 -9.98 -3.56
N TRP A 315 12.58 -9.60 -4.72
CA TRP A 315 11.97 -9.92 -6.01
C TRP A 315 11.99 -11.41 -6.36
N PHE A 316 12.88 -12.17 -5.75
CA PHE A 316 13.03 -13.61 -5.97
C PHE A 316 12.22 -14.47 -4.98
N TYR A 317 11.62 -13.87 -3.96
CA TYR A 317 10.67 -14.60 -3.13
C TYR A 317 9.45 -15.03 -3.93
N LYS A 318 8.95 -16.22 -3.60
CA LYS A 318 7.84 -16.86 -4.30
C LYS A 318 6.62 -15.93 -4.37
N ASN A 319 6.11 -15.70 -5.57
CA ASN A 319 4.96 -14.83 -5.86
C ASN A 319 5.15 -13.33 -5.55
N PHE A 320 6.27 -12.85 -4.99
CA PHE A 320 6.43 -11.45 -4.64
C PHE A 320 6.26 -10.52 -5.84
N ALA A 321 6.97 -10.78 -6.94
CA ALA A 321 6.88 -9.97 -8.16
C ALA A 321 5.45 -9.98 -8.77
N VAL A 322 4.76 -11.13 -8.72
CA VAL A 322 3.37 -11.23 -9.20
C VAL A 322 2.43 -10.42 -8.31
N LEU A 323 2.58 -10.52 -6.99
CA LEU A 323 1.78 -9.74 -6.04
C LEU A 323 2.04 -8.24 -6.15
N PHE A 324 3.29 -7.83 -6.41
CA PHE A 324 3.62 -6.44 -6.72
C PHE A 324 2.89 -5.97 -7.98
N ALA A 325 2.91 -6.75 -9.07
CA ALA A 325 2.21 -6.41 -10.31
C ALA A 325 0.70 -6.29 -10.08
N VAL A 326 0.08 -7.22 -9.36
CA VAL A 326 -1.35 -7.17 -9.01
C VAL A 326 -1.68 -5.97 -8.11
N ALA A 327 -0.75 -5.51 -7.28
CA ALA A 327 -0.95 -4.34 -6.44
C ALA A 327 -1.08 -3.03 -7.23
N LEU A 328 -0.70 -2.99 -8.50
CA LEU A 328 -0.87 -1.81 -9.36
C LEU A 328 -2.35 -1.51 -9.69
N MET A 329 -3.22 -2.53 -9.76
CA MET A 329 -4.59 -2.39 -10.26
C MET A 329 -5.56 -1.70 -9.29
N PRO A 330 -5.62 -1.99 -7.98
CA PRO A 330 -6.70 -1.52 -7.12
C PRO A 330 -6.86 0.00 -7.09
N TYR A 331 -5.76 0.74 -6.88
CA TYR A 331 -5.83 2.21 -6.85
C TYR A 331 -6.03 2.79 -8.24
N PHE A 332 -5.48 2.19 -9.29
CA PHE A 332 -5.75 2.60 -10.66
C PHE A 332 -7.25 2.49 -10.96
N TRP A 333 -7.91 1.37 -10.62
CA TRP A 333 -9.35 1.20 -10.85
C TRP A 333 -10.17 2.25 -10.10
N TRP A 334 -9.95 2.43 -8.80
CA TRP A 334 -10.72 3.39 -7.99
C TRP A 334 -10.53 4.83 -8.47
N VAL A 335 -9.29 5.26 -8.66
CA VAL A 335 -9.01 6.64 -9.08
C VAL A 335 -9.56 6.91 -10.48
N GLN A 336 -9.45 5.95 -11.40
CA GLN A 336 -10.00 6.09 -12.74
C GLN A 336 -11.53 6.24 -12.73
N ILE A 337 -12.24 5.47 -11.90
CA ILE A 337 -13.69 5.61 -11.75
C ILE A 337 -14.04 7.01 -11.23
N TYR A 338 -13.39 7.48 -10.17
CA TYR A 338 -13.66 8.81 -9.63
C TYR A 338 -13.38 9.91 -10.64
N LEU A 339 -12.23 9.89 -11.30
CA LEU A 339 -11.87 10.93 -12.29
C LEU A 339 -12.84 10.95 -13.48
N THR A 340 -13.11 9.78 -14.05
CA THR A 340 -13.98 9.66 -15.24
C THR A 340 -15.38 10.17 -14.94
N PHE A 341 -16.01 9.65 -13.89
CA PHE A 341 -17.41 9.93 -13.63
C PHE A 341 -17.65 11.27 -12.93
N SER A 342 -16.74 11.72 -12.05
CA SER A 342 -16.88 13.02 -11.40
C SER A 342 -16.86 14.16 -12.42
N ALA A 343 -15.88 14.16 -13.33
CA ALA A 343 -15.79 15.17 -14.40
C ALA A 343 -16.98 15.06 -15.36
N TYR A 344 -17.32 13.84 -15.81
CA TYR A 344 -18.42 13.65 -16.75
C TYR A 344 -19.77 14.14 -16.18
N TRP A 345 -20.09 13.77 -14.97
CA TRP A 345 -21.36 14.15 -14.35
C TRP A 345 -21.45 15.66 -14.03
N GLN A 346 -20.36 16.30 -13.67
CA GLN A 346 -20.38 17.74 -13.34
C GLN A 346 -20.24 18.62 -14.58
N ASP A 347 -19.29 18.34 -15.48
CA ASP A 347 -18.97 19.20 -16.62
C ASP A 347 -19.94 18.99 -17.81
N HIS A 348 -20.33 17.73 -18.08
CA HIS A 348 -21.20 17.41 -19.23
C HIS A 348 -22.67 17.28 -18.87
N LEU A 349 -22.98 16.70 -17.70
CA LEU A 349 -24.37 16.51 -17.28
C LEU A 349 -24.87 17.62 -16.35
N HIS A 350 -23.98 18.53 -15.95
CA HIS A 350 -24.28 19.65 -15.06
C HIS A 350 -24.93 19.21 -13.73
N TRP A 351 -24.58 18.02 -13.24
CA TRP A 351 -25.04 17.59 -11.92
C TRP A 351 -24.31 18.37 -10.84
N SER A 352 -25.00 18.65 -9.75
CA SER A 352 -24.33 19.26 -8.58
C SER A 352 -23.28 18.31 -8.03
N SER A 353 -22.25 18.89 -7.39
CA SER A 353 -21.18 18.14 -6.75
C SER A 353 -21.70 17.12 -5.73
N ILE A 354 -22.81 17.45 -5.04
CA ILE A 354 -23.47 16.56 -4.07
C ILE A 354 -24.07 15.34 -4.75
N ILE A 355 -24.81 15.53 -5.85
CA ILE A 355 -25.40 14.41 -6.61
C ILE A 355 -24.30 13.47 -7.09
N ALA A 356 -23.22 14.03 -7.67
CA ALA A 356 -22.07 13.26 -8.10
C ALA A 356 -21.43 12.49 -6.93
N GLY A 357 -21.22 13.15 -5.77
CA GLY A 357 -20.67 12.53 -4.57
C GLY A 357 -21.53 11.38 -4.04
N VAL A 358 -22.86 11.56 -3.97
CA VAL A 358 -23.79 10.51 -3.50
C VAL A 358 -23.80 9.29 -4.43
N LYS A 359 -23.61 9.49 -5.73
CA LYS A 359 -23.53 8.38 -6.69
C LYS A 359 -22.29 7.48 -6.49
N PHE A 360 -21.25 7.97 -5.82
CA PHE A 360 -20.08 7.16 -5.45
C PHE A 360 -20.24 6.40 -4.11
N LEU A 361 -21.30 6.63 -3.35
CA LEU A 361 -21.55 5.91 -2.07
C LEU A 361 -21.43 4.37 -2.17
N PRO A 362 -21.90 3.70 -3.23
CA PRO A 362 -21.79 2.25 -3.34
C PRO A 362 -20.35 1.74 -3.22
N LEU A 363 -19.35 2.52 -3.68
CA LEU A 363 -17.94 2.13 -3.61
C LEU A 363 -17.51 1.91 -2.14
N GLY A 364 -17.83 2.84 -1.26
CA GLY A 364 -17.43 2.74 0.14
C GLY A 364 -18.26 1.78 0.97
N ILE A 365 -19.58 1.74 0.70
CA ILE A 365 -20.49 0.81 1.38
C ILE A 365 -20.06 -0.64 1.14
N ILE A 366 -19.50 -0.95 -0.03
CA ILE A 366 -19.02 -2.28 -0.39
C ILE A 366 -17.57 -2.52 0.07
N ALA A 367 -16.67 -1.54 -0.13
CA ALA A 367 -15.25 -1.70 0.23
C ALA A 367 -15.04 -1.86 1.75
N GLY A 368 -15.73 -1.06 2.56
CA GLY A 368 -15.56 -1.05 4.02
C GLY A 368 -15.74 -2.42 4.68
N PRO A 369 -16.90 -3.09 4.53
CA PRO A 369 -17.12 -4.42 5.09
C PRO A 369 -16.13 -5.48 4.60
N ILE A 370 -15.70 -5.43 3.33
CA ILE A 370 -14.72 -6.37 2.77
C ILE A 370 -13.36 -6.16 3.46
N MET A 371 -12.92 -4.92 3.63
CA MET A 371 -11.65 -4.61 4.27
C MET A 371 -11.64 -4.97 5.77
N VAL A 372 -12.73 -4.67 6.49
CA VAL A 372 -12.87 -5.08 7.91
C VAL A 372 -12.81 -6.60 8.08
N ASN A 373 -13.36 -7.36 7.14
CA ASN A 373 -13.36 -8.83 7.17
C ASN A 373 -12.17 -9.47 6.43
N ALA A 374 -11.12 -8.71 6.13
CA ALA A 374 -9.94 -9.15 5.41
C ALA A 374 -9.38 -10.50 5.88
N GLY A 375 -9.20 -10.66 7.20
CA GLY A 375 -8.68 -11.89 7.79
C GLY A 375 -9.60 -13.11 7.59
N ARG A 376 -10.93 -12.91 7.59
CA ARG A 376 -11.89 -13.99 7.31
C ARG A 376 -11.85 -14.37 5.83
N ILE A 377 -11.83 -13.37 4.95
CA ILE A 377 -11.76 -13.55 3.49
C ILE A 377 -10.52 -14.36 3.13
N ALA A 378 -9.36 -14.03 3.70
CA ALA A 378 -8.10 -14.73 3.44
C ALA A 378 -8.10 -16.21 3.85
N ARG A 379 -9.07 -16.65 4.70
CA ARG A 379 -9.23 -18.05 5.13
C ARG A 379 -10.23 -18.85 4.28
N ILE A 380 -11.02 -18.20 3.40
CA ILE A 380 -12.09 -18.88 2.64
C ILE A 380 -11.51 -19.82 1.59
N GLY A 381 -10.38 -19.48 0.96
CA GLY A 381 -9.86 -20.27 -0.14
C GLY A 381 -8.39 -19.99 -0.46
N GLN A 382 -7.90 -20.67 -1.49
CA GLN A 382 -6.52 -20.46 -1.96
C GLN A 382 -6.37 -19.05 -2.55
N PRO A 383 -5.31 -18.31 -2.17
CA PRO A 383 -5.09 -16.93 -2.59
C PRO A 383 -5.17 -16.74 -4.11
N LYS A 384 -4.58 -17.65 -4.89
CA LYS A 384 -4.61 -17.63 -6.36
C LYS A 384 -6.03 -17.50 -6.92
N TRP A 385 -6.93 -18.40 -6.51
CA TRP A 385 -8.28 -18.44 -7.06
C TRP A 385 -9.14 -17.29 -6.58
N MET A 386 -8.90 -16.85 -5.36
CA MET A 386 -9.64 -15.69 -4.82
C MET A 386 -9.20 -14.38 -5.47
N ILE A 387 -7.89 -14.17 -5.71
CA ILE A 387 -7.39 -13.02 -6.47
C ILE A 387 -7.93 -13.07 -7.91
N LEU A 388 -7.89 -14.23 -8.58
CA LEU A 388 -8.48 -14.39 -9.91
C LEU A 388 -9.99 -14.09 -9.91
N GLY A 389 -10.74 -14.55 -8.91
CA GLY A 389 -12.16 -14.26 -8.77
C GLY A 389 -12.43 -12.76 -8.59
N GLY A 390 -11.63 -12.08 -7.77
CA GLY A 390 -11.71 -10.63 -7.58
C GLY A 390 -11.39 -9.84 -8.86
N LEU A 391 -10.30 -10.20 -9.55
CA LEU A 391 -9.94 -9.62 -10.85
C LEU A 391 -11.02 -9.85 -11.91
N THR A 392 -11.58 -11.06 -11.96
CA THR A 392 -12.67 -11.40 -12.90
C THR A 392 -13.93 -10.59 -12.59
N ALA A 393 -14.28 -10.40 -11.32
CA ALA A 393 -15.41 -9.56 -10.92
C ALA A 393 -15.17 -8.09 -11.33
N ALA A 394 -13.97 -7.55 -11.08
CA ALA A 394 -13.59 -6.21 -11.52
C ALA A 394 -13.61 -6.09 -13.06
N PHE A 395 -13.16 -7.11 -13.78
CA PHE A 395 -13.19 -7.17 -15.25
C PHE A 395 -14.62 -7.10 -15.78
N ILE A 396 -15.51 -7.97 -15.28
CA ILE A 396 -16.93 -8.01 -15.70
C ILE A 396 -17.61 -6.67 -15.40
N ALA A 397 -17.37 -6.09 -14.23
CA ALA A 397 -17.92 -4.79 -13.87
C ALA A 397 -17.42 -3.68 -14.81
N THR A 398 -16.14 -3.69 -15.15
CA THR A 398 -15.53 -2.68 -16.02
C THR A 398 -16.05 -2.76 -17.46
N ILE A 399 -16.54 -3.92 -17.95
CA ILE A 399 -17.18 -4.05 -19.27
C ILE A 399 -18.42 -3.17 -19.38
N LEU A 400 -19.16 -2.94 -18.30
CA LEU A 400 -20.40 -2.17 -18.32
C LEU A 400 -20.15 -0.66 -18.48
N LEU A 401 -19.05 -0.16 -17.92
CA LEU A 401 -18.78 1.28 -17.79
C LEU A 401 -18.57 2.03 -19.10
N PRO A 402 -17.93 1.47 -20.16
CA PRO A 402 -17.80 2.15 -21.45
C PRO A 402 -19.13 2.49 -22.16
N PHE A 403 -20.23 1.87 -21.73
CA PHE A 403 -21.56 2.08 -22.29
C PHE A 403 -22.42 3.07 -21.50
N SER A 404 -21.84 3.78 -20.54
CA SER A 404 -22.53 4.75 -19.65
C SER A 404 -22.65 6.14 -20.29
N ASP A 405 -22.81 6.23 -21.61
CA ASP A 405 -22.81 7.44 -22.43
C ASP A 405 -24.07 8.30 -22.32
N ARG A 406 -25.10 7.85 -21.60
CA ARG A 406 -26.39 8.56 -21.46
C ARG A 406 -26.79 8.80 -20.01
N PRO A 407 -27.16 10.05 -19.64
CA PRO A 407 -27.15 10.48 -18.25
C PRO A 407 -28.24 9.91 -17.36
N HIS A 408 -29.47 9.87 -17.79
CA HIS A 408 -30.60 9.58 -16.90
C HIS A 408 -30.93 8.10 -16.78
N ASP A 409 -30.71 7.33 -17.85
CA ASP A 409 -31.18 5.96 -17.95
C ASP A 409 -30.10 4.90 -17.68
N ARG A 410 -28.82 5.29 -17.56
CA ARG A 410 -27.69 4.36 -17.52
C ARG A 410 -27.03 4.18 -16.16
N TYR A 411 -27.17 5.13 -15.21
CA TYR A 411 -26.58 4.96 -13.88
C TYR A 411 -27.10 3.70 -13.18
N TRP A 412 -28.41 3.54 -13.07
CA TRP A 412 -28.99 2.41 -12.35
C TRP A 412 -28.74 1.05 -13.03
N PRO A 413 -28.89 0.92 -14.37
CA PRO A 413 -28.66 -0.37 -15.03
C PRO A 413 -27.19 -0.71 -15.27
N LEU A 414 -26.28 0.25 -15.36
CA LEU A 414 -24.87 0.02 -15.71
C LEU A 414 -23.90 0.44 -14.61
N ASP A 415 -23.88 1.73 -14.23
CA ASP A 415 -22.87 2.25 -13.30
C ASP A 415 -23.03 1.67 -11.89
N PHE A 416 -24.26 1.66 -11.38
CA PHE A 416 -24.55 1.17 -10.03
C PHE A 416 -24.13 -0.30 -9.83
N PRO A 417 -24.55 -1.29 -10.65
CA PRO A 417 -24.08 -2.66 -10.52
C PRO A 417 -22.57 -2.80 -10.79
N ALA A 418 -22.02 -2.02 -11.72
CA ALA A 418 -20.59 -2.02 -11.98
C ALA A 418 -19.79 -1.51 -10.76
N PHE A 419 -20.26 -0.48 -10.09
CA PHE A 419 -19.62 0.04 -8.88
C PHE A 419 -19.66 -0.99 -7.74
N ILE A 420 -20.76 -1.69 -7.54
CA ILE A 420 -20.88 -2.74 -6.52
C ILE A 420 -19.94 -3.91 -6.83
N ILE A 421 -20.06 -4.51 -8.01
CA ILE A 421 -19.32 -5.72 -8.39
C ILE A 421 -17.82 -5.39 -8.53
N GLY A 422 -17.50 -4.27 -9.19
CA GLY A 422 -16.12 -3.84 -9.42
C GLY A 422 -15.40 -3.51 -8.11
N THR A 423 -16.06 -2.77 -7.21
CA THR A 423 -15.49 -2.48 -5.89
C THR A 423 -15.34 -3.74 -5.05
N ALA A 424 -16.30 -4.65 -5.08
CA ALA A 424 -16.17 -5.91 -4.35
C ALA A 424 -14.95 -6.70 -4.86
N GLY A 425 -14.82 -6.84 -6.18
CA GLY A 425 -13.67 -7.52 -6.81
C GLY A 425 -12.34 -6.86 -6.45
N THR A 426 -12.23 -5.55 -6.67
CA THR A 426 -11.03 -4.75 -6.40
C THR A 426 -10.63 -4.77 -4.93
N SER A 427 -11.60 -4.68 -4.00
CA SER A 427 -11.34 -4.76 -2.56
C SER A 427 -10.81 -6.13 -2.14
N VAL A 428 -11.36 -7.21 -2.70
CA VAL A 428 -10.85 -8.58 -2.47
C VAL A 428 -9.42 -8.71 -2.98
N VAL A 429 -9.12 -8.20 -4.18
CA VAL A 429 -7.75 -8.18 -4.74
C VAL A 429 -6.81 -7.41 -3.83
N PHE A 430 -7.18 -6.19 -3.42
CA PHE A 430 -6.39 -5.36 -2.52
C PHE A 430 -6.04 -6.09 -1.22
N VAL A 431 -7.05 -6.61 -0.53
CA VAL A 431 -6.90 -7.29 0.77
C VAL A 431 -6.02 -8.53 0.65
N LEU A 432 -6.29 -9.37 -0.34
CA LEU A 432 -5.55 -10.63 -0.49
C LEU A 432 -4.11 -10.39 -0.98
N THR A 433 -3.89 -9.41 -1.85
CA THR A 433 -2.54 -9.03 -2.27
C THR A 433 -1.74 -8.49 -1.10
N ASN A 434 -2.35 -7.61 -0.29
CA ASN A 434 -1.74 -7.07 0.93
C ASN A 434 -1.34 -8.20 1.90
N ILE A 435 -2.26 -9.08 2.27
CA ILE A 435 -1.97 -10.17 3.21
C ILE A 435 -0.91 -11.13 2.64
N ASN A 436 -1.01 -11.50 1.38
CA ASN A 436 -0.12 -12.52 0.82
C ASN A 436 1.29 -11.98 0.54
N ILE A 437 1.48 -10.70 0.23
CA ILE A 437 2.81 -10.13 0.04
C ILE A 437 3.64 -10.20 1.33
N PHE A 438 3.00 -10.00 2.50
CA PHE A 438 3.65 -10.18 3.80
C PHE A 438 3.90 -11.66 4.14
N ARG A 439 3.00 -12.58 3.74
CA ARG A 439 3.17 -14.01 4.00
C ARG A 439 4.25 -14.67 3.16
N THR A 440 4.62 -14.08 2.04
CA THR A 440 5.65 -14.62 1.14
C THR A 440 7.05 -14.15 1.47
N THR A 441 7.20 -13.25 2.42
CA THR A 441 8.46 -12.61 2.79
C THR A 441 8.76 -12.78 4.28
N PRO A 442 10.04 -12.90 4.68
CA PRO A 442 10.42 -12.96 6.10
C PRO A 442 9.97 -11.71 6.87
N SER A 443 9.60 -11.91 8.15
CA SER A 443 9.10 -10.85 9.03
C SER A 443 10.07 -9.67 9.21
N ARG A 444 11.38 -9.91 9.10
CA ARG A 444 12.41 -8.86 9.15
C ARG A 444 12.25 -7.77 8.07
N TYR A 445 11.58 -8.05 6.96
CA TYR A 445 11.34 -7.11 5.86
C TYR A 445 9.94 -6.50 5.88
N ALA A 446 9.14 -6.70 6.93
CA ALA A 446 7.74 -6.29 6.97
C ALA A 446 7.54 -4.79 6.66
N GLY A 447 8.36 -3.91 7.22
CA GLY A 447 8.31 -2.47 6.93
C GLY A 447 8.57 -2.16 5.45
N THR A 448 9.64 -2.73 4.90
CA THR A 448 9.99 -2.57 3.47
C THR A 448 8.91 -3.13 2.54
N VAL A 449 8.37 -4.32 2.84
CA VAL A 449 7.31 -4.97 2.05
C VAL A 449 6.03 -4.14 2.06
N GLY A 450 5.66 -3.59 3.22
CA GLY A 450 4.51 -2.68 3.34
C GLY A 450 4.70 -1.40 2.52
N ALA A 451 5.89 -0.82 2.55
CA ALA A 451 6.23 0.35 1.75
C ALA A 451 6.19 0.04 0.24
N VAL A 452 6.74 -1.11 -0.19
CA VAL A 452 6.70 -1.58 -1.59
C VAL A 452 5.27 -1.81 -2.06
N PHE A 453 4.42 -2.44 -1.24
CA PHE A 453 3.01 -2.64 -1.56
C PHE A 453 2.28 -1.32 -1.78
N ASN A 454 2.45 -0.36 -0.86
CA ASN A 454 1.83 0.96 -0.99
C ASN A 454 2.41 1.75 -2.18
N ALA A 455 3.71 1.66 -2.44
CA ALA A 455 4.33 2.26 -3.62
C ALA A 455 3.76 1.67 -4.93
N ALA A 456 3.51 0.35 -4.98
CA ALA A 456 2.86 -0.29 -6.12
C ALA A 456 1.45 0.27 -6.36
N LEU A 457 0.62 0.41 -5.32
CA LEU A 457 -0.72 1.00 -5.43
C LEU A 457 -0.67 2.41 -6.04
N GLN A 458 0.26 3.25 -5.56
CA GLN A 458 0.41 4.62 -6.04
C GLN A 458 0.96 4.69 -7.46
N LEU A 459 1.96 3.86 -7.79
CA LEU A 459 2.50 3.75 -9.14
C LEU A 459 1.42 3.29 -10.13
N GLY A 460 0.64 2.29 -9.76
CA GLY A 460 -0.47 1.81 -10.59
C GLY A 460 -1.48 2.91 -10.89
N SER A 461 -1.85 3.69 -9.87
CA SER A 461 -2.71 4.86 -10.04
C SER A 461 -2.08 5.89 -10.98
N ALA A 462 -0.83 6.29 -10.74
CA ALA A 462 -0.16 7.32 -11.54
C ALA A 462 0.04 6.90 -13.01
N VAL A 463 0.54 5.68 -13.25
CA VAL A 463 0.75 5.14 -14.59
C VAL A 463 -0.58 4.98 -15.33
N GLY A 464 -1.56 4.38 -14.64
CA GLY A 464 -2.87 4.09 -15.22
C GLY A 464 -3.63 5.36 -15.59
N THR A 465 -3.71 6.33 -14.67
CA THR A 465 -4.42 7.59 -14.93
C THR A 465 -3.73 8.42 -16.02
N SER A 466 -2.41 8.49 -16.06
CA SER A 466 -1.68 9.20 -17.11
C SER A 466 -1.92 8.58 -18.49
N ALA A 467 -1.91 7.24 -18.58
CA ALA A 467 -2.21 6.54 -19.82
C ALA A 467 -3.65 6.78 -20.27
N THR A 468 -4.62 6.67 -19.37
CA THR A 468 -6.05 6.89 -19.68
C THR A 468 -6.34 8.34 -20.06
N THR A 469 -5.75 9.31 -19.39
CA THR A 469 -5.88 10.74 -19.74
C THR A 469 -5.34 11.01 -21.14
N SER A 470 -4.18 10.43 -21.51
CA SER A 470 -3.62 10.56 -22.87
C SER A 470 -4.53 9.94 -23.93
N ILE A 471 -5.10 8.76 -23.65
CA ILE A 471 -6.03 8.08 -24.55
C ILE A 471 -7.29 8.93 -24.73
N GLN A 472 -7.88 9.38 -23.61
CA GLN A 472 -9.05 10.23 -23.59
C GLN A 472 -8.83 11.49 -24.44
N ALA A 473 -7.79 12.28 -24.15
CA ALA A 473 -7.46 13.49 -24.88
C ALA A 473 -7.28 13.23 -26.38
N SER A 474 -6.62 12.14 -26.77
CA SER A 474 -6.38 11.78 -28.16
C SER A 474 -7.68 11.44 -28.91
N VAL A 475 -8.64 10.80 -28.23
CA VAL A 475 -9.93 10.43 -28.79
C VAL A 475 -10.86 11.64 -28.85
N ASP A 476 -10.88 12.45 -27.80
CA ASP A 476 -11.72 13.66 -27.73
C ASP A 476 -11.35 14.65 -28.84
N VAL A 477 -10.06 14.90 -29.07
CA VAL A 477 -9.58 15.74 -30.19
C VAL A 477 -10.05 15.23 -31.55
N ARG A 478 -10.10 13.91 -31.77
CA ARG A 478 -10.55 13.30 -33.03
C ARG A 478 -12.07 13.42 -33.24
N ASN A 479 -12.82 13.63 -32.17
CA ASN A 479 -14.27 13.67 -32.17
C ASN A 479 -14.83 15.10 -32.08
N ILE A 480 -13.98 16.12 -31.96
CA ILE A 480 -14.40 17.53 -32.00
C ILE A 480 -15.16 17.81 -33.30
N GLY A 481 -16.41 18.31 -33.21
CA GLY A 481 -17.24 18.69 -34.34
C GLY A 481 -17.90 17.55 -35.10
N LYS A 482 -17.79 16.29 -34.64
CA LYS A 482 -18.56 15.19 -35.22
C LYS A 482 -20.01 15.23 -34.73
N GLU A 483 -20.95 15.12 -35.66
CA GLU A 483 -22.37 14.96 -35.33
C GLU A 483 -22.57 13.68 -34.51
N GLY A 484 -23.31 13.80 -33.39
CA GLY A 484 -23.63 12.66 -32.51
C GLY A 484 -22.58 12.35 -31.44
N SER A 485 -21.53 13.16 -31.30
CA SER A 485 -20.59 13.02 -30.17
C SER A 485 -21.30 13.31 -28.83
N THR A 486 -21.20 12.36 -27.91
CA THR A 486 -21.79 12.44 -26.56
C THR A 486 -20.85 13.05 -25.54
N GLY A 487 -19.59 13.33 -25.92
CA GLY A 487 -18.52 13.75 -25.00
C GLY A 487 -18.04 12.63 -24.05
N PHE A 488 -18.43 11.38 -24.29
CA PHE A 488 -18.05 10.21 -23.51
C PHE A 488 -17.06 9.28 -24.23
N GLU A 489 -16.80 9.51 -25.52
CA GLU A 489 -16.02 8.61 -26.37
C GLU A 489 -14.57 8.44 -25.88
N GLY A 490 -13.91 9.53 -25.48
CA GLY A 490 -12.58 9.47 -24.91
C GLY A 490 -12.56 8.76 -23.56
N ARG A 491 -13.55 9.00 -22.73
CA ARG A 491 -13.74 8.33 -21.43
C ARG A 491 -14.00 6.83 -21.62
N SER A 492 -14.83 6.47 -22.59
CA SER A 492 -15.06 5.07 -22.96
C SER A 492 -13.78 4.38 -23.41
N ALA A 493 -12.95 5.04 -24.24
CA ALA A 493 -11.65 4.50 -24.67
C ALA A 493 -10.69 4.29 -23.48
N ALA A 494 -10.67 5.21 -22.52
CA ALA A 494 -9.91 5.08 -21.27
C ALA A 494 -10.36 3.87 -20.43
N LEU A 495 -11.67 3.63 -20.34
CA LEU A 495 -12.25 2.47 -19.64
C LEU A 495 -11.95 1.14 -20.34
N TRP A 496 -11.90 1.12 -21.68
CA TRP A 496 -11.43 -0.04 -22.45
C TRP A 496 -9.94 -0.35 -22.18
N PHE A 497 -9.10 0.67 -22.01
CA PHE A 497 -7.71 0.47 -21.62
C PHE A 497 -7.62 -0.12 -20.18
N LEU A 498 -8.39 0.39 -19.23
CA LEU A 498 -8.48 -0.18 -17.88
C LEU A 498 -8.90 -1.66 -17.92
N LEU A 499 -9.89 -2.00 -18.76
CA LEU A 499 -10.33 -3.38 -18.94
C LEU A 499 -9.20 -4.27 -19.49
N ALA A 500 -8.45 -3.79 -20.48
CA ALA A 500 -7.31 -4.51 -21.03
C ALA A 500 -6.22 -4.74 -19.97
N TRP A 501 -5.95 -3.74 -19.11
CA TRP A 501 -5.03 -3.87 -17.98
C TRP A 501 -5.43 -4.99 -17.02
N ILE A 502 -6.70 -5.00 -16.59
CA ILE A 502 -7.22 -6.06 -15.70
C ILE A 502 -7.11 -7.43 -16.38
N GLY A 503 -7.40 -7.51 -17.69
CA GLY A 503 -7.24 -8.74 -18.48
C GLY A 503 -5.81 -9.27 -18.49
N LEU A 504 -4.82 -8.39 -18.62
CA LEU A 504 -3.40 -8.75 -18.53
C LEU A 504 -3.03 -9.27 -17.15
N GLU A 505 -3.55 -8.67 -16.09
CA GLU A 505 -3.32 -9.15 -14.71
C GLU A 505 -3.95 -10.52 -14.46
N ILE A 506 -5.17 -10.76 -14.97
CA ILE A 506 -5.81 -12.10 -14.90
C ILE A 506 -4.89 -13.15 -15.54
N ILE A 507 -4.38 -12.89 -16.73
CA ILE A 507 -3.45 -13.78 -17.43
C ILE A 507 -2.16 -13.94 -16.60
N GLY A 508 -1.58 -12.85 -16.12
CA GLY A 508 -0.39 -12.84 -15.28
C GLY A 508 -0.53 -13.71 -14.03
N VAL A 509 -1.62 -13.55 -13.28
CA VAL A 509 -1.91 -14.37 -12.09
C VAL A 509 -2.17 -15.82 -12.47
N ALA A 510 -2.91 -16.07 -13.53
CA ALA A 510 -3.22 -17.44 -13.95
C ALA A 510 -1.94 -18.22 -14.31
N VAL A 511 -0.99 -17.58 -15.01
CA VAL A 511 0.25 -18.19 -15.49
C VAL A 511 1.34 -18.22 -14.42
N PHE A 512 1.64 -17.07 -13.82
CA PHE A 512 2.84 -16.91 -12.99
C PHE A 512 2.60 -17.12 -11.49
N PHE A 513 1.35 -17.02 -11.01
CA PHE A 513 1.10 -17.23 -9.57
C PHE A 513 1.24 -18.71 -9.22
N GLN A 514 2.29 -19.05 -8.50
CA GLN A 514 2.57 -20.41 -8.08
C GLN A 514 1.70 -20.78 -6.85
N ARG A 515 1.13 -21.98 -6.87
CA ARG A 515 0.42 -22.51 -5.71
C ARG A 515 1.39 -22.62 -4.53
N SER A 516 1.06 -21.99 -3.41
CA SER A 516 1.83 -22.14 -2.18
C SER A 516 1.44 -23.49 -1.55
N ALA A 517 2.42 -24.40 -1.43
CA ALA A 517 2.31 -25.61 -0.63
C ALA A 517 2.49 -25.21 0.80
N LYS A 518 2.32 -24.71 1.65
CA LYS A 518 2.55 -24.16 3.02
C LYS A 518 3.25 -22.80 3.02
N SER A 519 2.83 -21.94 3.92
CA SER A 519 3.51 -20.69 4.23
C SER A 519 4.85 -20.98 4.92
N PRO A 520 5.93 -20.20 4.71
CA PRO A 520 7.13 -20.29 5.54
C PRO A 520 6.82 -20.19 7.05
N LEU A 521 5.78 -19.45 7.42
CA LEU A 521 5.29 -19.37 8.80
C LEU A 521 4.63 -20.68 9.28
N ASP A 522 4.06 -21.46 8.37
CA ASP A 522 3.52 -22.80 8.69
C ASP A 522 4.65 -23.83 8.80
N GLU A 523 5.78 -23.63 8.12
CA GLU A 523 6.98 -24.46 8.24
C GLU A 523 7.71 -24.15 9.55
N GLU A 524 7.95 -22.90 9.90
CA GLU A 524 8.52 -22.48 11.20
C GLU A 524 7.63 -22.94 12.38
N ALA A 525 6.30 -22.86 12.24
CA ALA A 525 5.37 -23.35 13.25
C ALA A 525 5.32 -24.90 13.32
N ALA A 526 5.63 -25.59 12.25
CA ALA A 526 5.73 -27.04 12.23
C ALA A 526 7.08 -27.53 12.81
N GLU A 527 8.19 -26.85 12.50
CA GLU A 527 9.50 -27.12 13.07
C GLU A 527 9.55 -26.79 14.58
N GLY A 528 8.88 -25.72 15.02
CA GLY A 528 8.75 -25.39 16.44
C GLY A 528 7.85 -26.33 17.25
N LYS A 529 7.02 -27.17 16.59
CA LYS A 529 6.20 -28.23 17.22
C LYS A 529 6.86 -29.61 17.25
N GLU A 530 7.85 -29.88 16.43
CA GLU A 530 8.74 -31.00 16.58
C GLU A 530 9.83 -30.66 17.61
N GLY A 531 9.44 -30.66 18.89
CA GLY A 531 10.42 -30.67 19.98
C GLY A 531 11.37 -31.86 19.81
N PRO A 532 12.60 -31.82 20.39
CA PRO A 532 13.63 -32.81 20.14
C PRO A 532 13.08 -34.21 20.38
N LYS A 533 13.07 -35.05 19.34
CA LYS A 533 12.75 -36.47 19.47
C LYS A 533 13.76 -37.07 20.42
N ILE A 534 13.34 -37.33 21.67
CA ILE A 534 14.10 -38.14 22.61
C ILE A 534 14.21 -39.54 22.01
N VAL A 535 15.33 -39.84 21.40
CA VAL A 535 15.69 -41.22 21.05
C VAL A 535 16.02 -41.93 22.34
N VAL A 536 15.05 -42.69 22.87
CA VAL A 536 15.29 -43.61 23.96
C VAL A 536 15.99 -44.83 23.33
N HIS A 537 17.27 -44.99 23.65
CA HIS A 537 18.02 -46.22 23.44
C HIS A 537 17.90 -47.11 24.63
#